data_a7b1435537c09bc2332a90a1340c1d13
#
_entry.id   a7b1435537c09bc2332a90a1340c1d13
#
_cell.length_a   1.000
_cell.length_b   1.000
_cell.length_c   1.000
_cell.angle_alpha   90.00
_cell.angle_beta   90.00
_cell.angle_gamma   90.00
#
_symmetry.space_group_name_H-M   'P 1'
#
loop_
_entity.id
_entity.type
_entity.pdbx_description
1 polymer ?
#
loop_
_entity_poly.entity_id
_entity_poly.type
_entity_poly.pdbx_seq_one_letter_code
_entity_poly.pdbx_strand_id
1 'polypeptide(L)'
;MKPVSHAMAERVLTDRALELTRAWCAIPSVSGNPAGLKRHADALTDWLCTDLGAEIVSAASRGGRPPLIHARLDAGAANTVILYNMYDVMPADAAAWQVPPFEGGIVDLDGIGPSFVARGAENNKGPLAGMLAVIKDLADRGVLPVNVEILLEGEEESGSGALRGYLGDPDCPVRPALGGLFPSFCEYGGGPPRLYLGFSGIAKGRIRVEGGDWGGPSAPIHSSNAPWIANPASRLVEALALFGEPPTGRLGAVELDDEARALVAELATTFDPEAELRFRKTTRYAQGGDAEALLAHVLTTASATISSLATDPAAGDAVIPRSAEAGFDLRCPPGLDPATFLEAYRARLAEARLDGVVLAVADVYPGHRFAPHSAGVAALIEAYAQTAAAPQIWPWAIGAAPAHAFAPHAGSFLIGGAGRGGNAHGVDEFLTLEGYPRFLKSVELWLCAMGRAEGGAG
;
A
#
# COMPACT_ATOMS: atom_id res chain seq x y z
N MET A 1 27.20 -35.79 -7.50
CA MET A 1 27.22 -34.64 -6.58
C MET A 1 26.52 -35.07 -5.29
N LYS A 2 27.08 -34.74 -4.10
CA LYS A 2 26.34 -34.94 -2.84
C LYS A 2 25.10 -34.03 -2.84
N PRO A 3 23.93 -34.51 -2.40
CA PRO A 3 22.76 -33.63 -2.29
C PRO A 3 23.10 -32.46 -1.36
N VAL A 4 22.83 -31.25 -1.85
CA VAL A 4 22.94 -30.01 -1.04
C VAL A 4 21.97 -30.17 0.12
N SER A 5 22.41 -29.92 1.37
CA SER A 5 21.49 -29.99 2.50
C SER A 5 20.40 -28.91 2.36
N HIS A 6 19.20 -29.20 2.85
CA HIS A 6 18.07 -28.26 2.79
C HIS A 6 18.44 -26.88 3.35
N ALA A 7 19.10 -26.83 4.51
CA ALA A 7 19.58 -25.58 5.12
C ALA A 7 20.60 -24.81 4.24
N MET A 8 21.40 -25.53 3.44
CA MET A 8 22.33 -24.85 2.52
C MET A 8 21.60 -24.27 1.31
N ALA A 9 20.55 -24.93 0.81
CA ALA A 9 19.73 -24.41 -0.28
C ALA A 9 18.95 -23.16 0.16
N GLU A 10 18.35 -23.16 1.35
CA GLU A 10 17.67 -22.00 1.94
C GLU A 10 18.62 -20.80 2.11
N ARG A 11 19.85 -21.05 2.57
CA ARG A 11 20.86 -20.00 2.71
C ARG A 11 21.22 -19.39 1.36
N VAL A 12 21.47 -20.22 0.32
CA VAL A 12 21.80 -19.74 -1.03
C VAL A 12 20.67 -18.88 -1.60
N LEU A 13 19.41 -19.30 -1.40
CA LEU A 13 18.25 -18.52 -1.83
C LEU A 13 18.17 -17.18 -1.08
N THR A 14 18.40 -17.19 0.23
CA THR A 14 18.39 -15.97 1.05
C THR A 14 19.47 -14.99 0.64
N ASP A 15 20.71 -15.48 0.44
CA ASP A 15 21.85 -14.65 0.01
C ASP A 15 21.55 -14.02 -1.37
N ARG A 16 21.01 -14.78 -2.33
CA ARG A 16 20.59 -14.28 -3.65
C ARG A 16 19.49 -13.22 -3.55
N ALA A 17 18.47 -13.46 -2.75
CA ALA A 17 17.38 -12.50 -2.54
C ALA A 17 17.89 -11.20 -1.92
N LEU A 18 18.81 -11.26 -0.97
CA LEU A 18 19.43 -10.10 -0.35
C LEU A 18 20.34 -9.33 -1.33
N GLU A 19 21.07 -10.02 -2.19
CA GLU A 19 21.86 -9.40 -3.26
C GLU A 19 20.97 -8.64 -4.25
N LEU A 20 19.85 -9.23 -4.69
CA LEU A 20 18.86 -8.56 -5.53
C LEU A 20 18.25 -7.34 -4.81
N THR A 21 17.91 -7.49 -3.52
CA THR A 21 17.38 -6.39 -2.70
C THR A 21 18.36 -5.20 -2.70
N ARG A 22 19.64 -5.47 -2.45
CA ARG A 22 20.70 -4.43 -2.48
C ARG A 22 20.80 -3.75 -3.85
N ALA A 23 20.85 -4.56 -4.91
CA ALA A 23 20.96 -4.05 -6.27
C ALA A 23 19.78 -3.14 -6.66
N TRP A 24 18.57 -3.51 -6.26
CA TRP A 24 17.37 -2.73 -6.61
C TRP A 24 17.14 -1.53 -5.68
N CYS A 25 17.48 -1.62 -4.39
CA CYS A 25 17.50 -0.45 -3.51
C CYS A 25 18.49 0.61 -4.00
N ALA A 26 19.61 0.19 -4.63
CA ALA A 26 20.59 1.11 -5.21
C ALA A 26 20.09 1.92 -6.43
N ILE A 27 18.93 1.58 -6.97
CA ILE A 27 18.28 2.37 -8.03
C ILE A 27 17.24 3.31 -7.38
N PRO A 28 17.48 4.65 -7.33
CA PRO A 28 16.56 5.59 -6.71
C PRO A 28 15.31 5.83 -7.57
N SER A 29 14.40 4.85 -7.58
CA SER A 29 13.10 4.95 -8.26
C SER A 29 12.09 5.70 -7.38
N VAL A 30 12.44 6.93 -7.01
CA VAL A 30 11.60 7.78 -6.16
C VAL A 30 10.34 8.17 -6.91
N SER A 31 9.18 8.04 -6.24
CA SER A 31 7.89 8.48 -6.77
C SER A 31 7.97 9.95 -7.20
N GLY A 32 7.53 10.24 -8.43
CA GLY A 32 7.69 11.57 -9.04
C GLY A 32 9.05 11.81 -9.73
N ASN A 33 9.97 10.84 -9.76
CA ASN A 33 11.22 10.91 -10.54
C ASN A 33 11.17 9.98 -11.79
N PRO A 34 10.74 10.46 -12.97
CA PRO A 34 10.55 9.63 -14.16
C PRO A 34 11.81 8.89 -14.59
N ALA A 35 13.00 9.52 -14.47
CA ALA A 35 14.26 8.92 -14.88
C ALA A 35 14.68 7.74 -13.98
N GLY A 36 14.49 7.87 -12.67
CA GLY A 36 14.75 6.79 -11.71
C GLY A 36 13.78 5.63 -11.88
N LEU A 37 12.50 5.94 -12.04
CA LEU A 37 11.44 4.95 -12.29
C LEU A 37 11.70 4.17 -13.59
N LYS A 38 12.02 4.88 -14.68
CA LYS A 38 12.34 4.22 -15.95
C LYS A 38 13.56 3.30 -15.84
N ARG A 39 14.66 3.75 -15.21
CA ARG A 39 15.85 2.92 -15.01
C ARG A 39 15.53 1.63 -14.25
N HIS A 40 14.69 1.71 -13.21
CA HIS A 40 14.32 0.52 -12.45
C HIS A 40 13.41 -0.40 -13.28
N ALA A 41 12.44 0.15 -14.00
CA ALA A 41 11.59 -0.63 -14.90
C ALA A 41 12.40 -1.35 -15.98
N ASP A 42 13.38 -0.68 -16.60
CA ASP A 42 14.28 -1.29 -17.59
C ASP A 42 15.07 -2.45 -16.95
N ALA A 43 15.67 -2.24 -15.78
CA ALA A 43 16.43 -3.28 -15.06
C ALA A 43 15.57 -4.49 -14.67
N LEU A 44 14.33 -4.26 -14.21
CA LEU A 44 13.38 -5.32 -13.91
C LEU A 44 12.95 -6.08 -15.16
N THR A 45 12.66 -5.38 -16.25
CA THR A 45 12.28 -5.99 -17.53
C THR A 45 13.41 -6.86 -18.07
N ASP A 46 14.65 -6.37 -18.06
CA ASP A 46 15.83 -7.11 -18.48
C ASP A 46 16.01 -8.37 -17.61
N TRP A 47 15.91 -8.25 -16.29
CA TRP A 47 16.05 -9.39 -15.38
C TRP A 47 14.94 -10.44 -15.58
N LEU A 48 13.67 -10.00 -15.73
CA LEU A 48 12.56 -10.90 -16.00
C LEU A 48 12.75 -11.69 -17.31
N CYS A 49 13.26 -11.04 -18.34
CA CYS A 49 13.50 -11.67 -19.63
C CYS A 49 14.74 -12.56 -19.62
N THR A 50 15.89 -12.07 -19.12
CA THR A 50 17.19 -12.76 -19.25
C THR A 50 17.46 -13.77 -18.15
N ASP A 51 17.14 -13.40 -16.90
CA ASP A 51 17.42 -14.26 -15.75
C ASP A 51 16.28 -15.23 -15.44
N LEU A 52 15.03 -14.73 -15.45
CA LEU A 52 13.86 -15.57 -15.17
C LEU A 52 13.35 -16.31 -16.42
N GLY A 53 13.60 -15.80 -17.62
CA GLY A 53 13.08 -16.36 -18.86
C GLY A 53 11.57 -16.12 -19.06
N ALA A 54 11.02 -15.10 -18.43
CA ALA A 54 9.61 -14.76 -18.56
C ALA A 54 9.31 -14.06 -19.91
N GLU A 55 8.13 -14.33 -20.45
CA GLU A 55 7.57 -13.56 -21.57
C GLU A 55 7.17 -12.16 -21.10
N ILE A 56 7.67 -11.13 -21.76
CA ILE A 56 7.23 -9.75 -21.49
C ILE A 56 5.97 -9.47 -22.34
N VAL A 57 4.82 -9.43 -21.71
CA VAL A 57 3.53 -9.11 -22.35
C VAL A 57 3.40 -7.61 -22.60
N SER A 58 3.86 -6.79 -21.65
CA SER A 58 3.89 -5.33 -21.75
C SER A 58 4.92 -4.77 -20.77
N ALA A 59 5.64 -3.73 -21.19
CA ALA A 59 6.52 -2.92 -20.33
C ALA A 59 6.43 -1.45 -20.79
N ALA A 60 5.20 -0.93 -20.81
CA ALA A 60 4.91 0.36 -21.44
C ALA A 60 4.48 1.42 -20.43
N SER A 61 4.92 2.66 -20.70
CA SER A 61 4.34 3.86 -20.08
C SER A 61 3.01 4.18 -20.75
N ARG A 62 1.99 4.45 -19.95
CA ARG A 62 0.66 4.85 -20.42
C ARG A 62 0.34 6.25 -19.90
N GLY A 63 0.01 7.18 -20.82
CA GLY A 63 -0.37 8.54 -20.45
C GLY A 63 0.67 9.32 -19.66
N GLY A 64 1.98 9.12 -19.94
CA GLY A 64 3.09 9.77 -19.25
C GLY A 64 3.38 9.22 -17.84
N ARG A 65 2.70 8.15 -17.42
CA ARG A 65 2.92 7.46 -16.14
C ARG A 65 4.13 6.54 -16.19
N PRO A 66 4.69 6.12 -15.06
CA PRO A 66 5.75 5.10 -15.00
C PRO A 66 5.37 3.82 -15.75
N PRO A 67 6.35 3.07 -16.30
CA PRO A 67 6.06 1.81 -16.97
C PRO A 67 5.34 0.82 -16.04
N LEU A 68 4.27 0.22 -16.55
CA LEU A 68 3.67 -0.99 -15.96
C LEU A 68 4.27 -2.19 -16.68
N ILE A 69 4.89 -3.09 -15.94
CA ILE A 69 5.47 -4.33 -16.45
C ILE A 69 4.48 -5.45 -16.21
N HIS A 70 4.06 -6.11 -17.29
CA HIS A 70 3.33 -7.37 -17.24
C HIS A 70 4.21 -8.43 -17.87
N ALA A 71 4.61 -9.41 -17.09
CA ALA A 71 5.38 -10.55 -17.55
C ALA A 71 4.64 -11.85 -17.21
N ARG A 72 4.93 -12.90 -17.96
CA ARG A 72 4.29 -14.21 -17.84
C ARG A 72 5.33 -15.30 -17.76
N LEU A 73 5.14 -16.21 -16.81
CA LEU A 73 5.93 -17.44 -16.74
C LEU A 73 4.98 -18.64 -16.79
N ASP A 74 5.07 -19.40 -17.87
CA ASP A 74 4.25 -20.57 -18.09
C ASP A 74 5.00 -21.83 -17.65
N ALA A 75 4.52 -22.47 -16.60
CA ALA A 75 5.07 -23.71 -16.06
C ALA A 75 4.35 -24.98 -16.58
N GLY A 76 3.37 -24.83 -17.48
CA GLY A 76 2.50 -25.92 -17.91
C GLY A 76 1.57 -26.44 -16.78
N ALA A 77 1.36 -25.64 -15.74
CA ALA A 77 0.54 -26.01 -14.59
C ALA A 77 -0.96 -25.79 -14.88
N ALA A 78 -1.83 -26.47 -14.11
CA ALA A 78 -3.28 -26.31 -14.22
C ALA A 78 -3.75 -24.94 -13.72
N ASN A 79 -3.14 -24.44 -12.64
CA ASN A 79 -3.53 -23.20 -12.00
C ASN A 79 -2.63 -22.04 -12.40
N THR A 80 -3.22 -20.85 -12.53
CA THR A 80 -2.52 -19.58 -12.73
C THR A 80 -2.71 -18.71 -11.48
N VAL A 81 -1.66 -17.99 -11.09
CA VAL A 81 -1.70 -16.99 -10.02
C VAL A 81 -1.21 -15.64 -10.52
N ILE A 82 -1.65 -14.56 -9.88
CA ILE A 82 -1.11 -13.21 -10.09
C ILE A 82 -0.14 -12.92 -8.95
N LEU A 83 1.09 -12.52 -9.28
CA LEU A 83 2.02 -11.92 -8.34
C LEU A 83 2.21 -10.45 -8.69
N TYR A 84 1.82 -9.61 -7.77
CA TYR A 84 1.91 -8.16 -7.91
C TYR A 84 2.96 -7.59 -6.97
N ASN A 85 3.68 -6.59 -7.45
CA ASN A 85 4.55 -5.79 -6.60
C ASN A 85 4.80 -4.40 -7.20
N MET A 86 5.43 -3.54 -6.41
CA MET A 86 5.79 -2.20 -6.82
C MET A 86 7.30 -1.98 -6.78
N TYR A 87 7.79 -1.03 -7.59
CA TYR A 87 9.21 -0.67 -7.64
C TYR A 87 9.47 0.81 -7.37
N ASP A 88 8.43 1.63 -7.20
CA ASP A 88 8.60 2.99 -6.71
C ASP A 88 8.79 3.03 -5.19
N VAL A 89 9.39 4.11 -4.72
CA VAL A 89 9.67 4.33 -3.29
C VAL A 89 9.47 5.81 -2.93
N MET A 90 9.21 6.07 -1.66
CA MET A 90 9.14 7.44 -1.14
C MET A 90 10.52 8.14 -1.14
N PRO A 91 10.57 9.48 -1.20
CA PRO A 91 11.80 10.25 -1.03
C PRO A 91 12.52 9.92 0.28
N ALA A 92 13.83 10.14 0.31
CA ALA A 92 14.64 9.99 1.52
C ALA A 92 15.60 11.20 1.64
N ASP A 93 15.64 11.80 2.84
CA ASP A 93 16.66 12.78 3.21
C ASP A 93 17.85 12.04 3.83
N ALA A 94 18.92 11.91 3.08
CA ALA A 94 20.10 11.14 3.47
C ALA A 94 20.73 11.60 4.80
N ALA A 95 20.57 12.87 5.16
CA ALA A 95 21.16 13.41 6.40
C ALA A 95 20.53 12.81 7.69
N ALA A 96 19.31 12.26 7.58
CA ALA A 96 18.61 11.69 8.71
C ALA A 96 18.89 10.18 8.92
N TRP A 97 19.53 9.50 7.97
CA TRP A 97 19.71 8.04 7.96
C TRP A 97 21.04 7.61 8.59
N GLN A 98 21.05 6.45 9.27
CA GLN A 98 22.28 5.84 9.82
C GLN A 98 23.21 5.32 8.70
N VAL A 99 22.66 4.95 7.54
CA VAL A 99 23.40 4.53 6.35
C VAL A 99 22.83 5.26 5.13
N PRO A 100 23.58 5.46 4.04
CA PRO A 100 23.04 6.07 2.83
C PRO A 100 21.79 5.32 2.33
N PRO A 101 20.63 5.99 2.18
CA PRO A 101 19.33 5.31 2.00
C PRO A 101 19.23 4.42 0.76
N PHE A 102 19.97 4.73 -0.31
CA PHE A 102 19.95 3.94 -1.55
C PHE A 102 21.13 2.96 -1.67
N GLU A 103 22.21 3.15 -0.93
CA GLU A 103 23.30 2.17 -0.85
C GLU A 103 22.98 1.06 0.15
N GLY A 104 22.30 1.43 1.21
CA GLY A 104 21.90 0.55 2.29
C GLY A 104 23.08 -0.02 3.09
N GLY A 105 22.77 -0.77 4.13
CA GLY A 105 23.77 -1.44 4.97
C GLY A 105 23.14 -2.38 5.99
N ILE A 106 23.97 -3.26 6.55
CA ILE A 106 23.54 -4.07 7.69
C ILE A 106 23.78 -3.26 8.96
N VAL A 107 22.72 -3.06 9.73
CA VAL A 107 22.71 -2.35 11.00
C VAL A 107 22.11 -3.27 12.06
N ASP A 108 22.70 -3.32 13.23
CA ASP A 108 22.08 -3.98 14.39
C ASP A 108 21.15 -2.97 15.08
N LEU A 109 19.86 -3.09 14.80
CA LEU A 109 18.84 -2.16 15.29
C LEU A 109 18.41 -2.53 16.71
N ASP A 110 18.45 -1.57 17.63
CA ASP A 110 18.13 -1.78 19.04
C ASP A 110 16.71 -2.37 19.22
N GLY A 111 16.62 -3.47 19.97
CA GLY A 111 15.38 -4.20 20.21
C GLY A 111 14.80 -4.92 18.98
N ILE A 112 15.50 -4.94 17.83
CA ILE A 112 15.09 -5.55 16.59
C ILE A 112 16.08 -6.61 16.11
N GLY A 113 17.40 -6.28 16.19
CA GLY A 113 18.49 -7.14 15.75
C GLY A 113 19.03 -6.81 14.35
N PRO A 114 19.93 -7.66 13.81
CA PRO A 114 20.58 -7.45 12.52
C PRO A 114 19.58 -7.28 11.39
N SER A 115 19.65 -6.14 10.71
CA SER A 115 18.69 -5.73 9.69
C SER A 115 19.40 -5.12 8.49
N PHE A 116 18.87 -5.33 7.29
CA PHE A 116 19.28 -4.55 6.14
C PHE A 116 18.46 -3.27 6.09
N VAL A 117 19.14 -2.14 6.20
CA VAL A 117 18.54 -0.80 6.22
C VAL A 117 18.77 -0.14 4.87
N ALA A 118 17.69 0.20 4.18
CA ALA A 118 17.71 0.95 2.92
C ALA A 118 16.30 1.46 2.59
N ARG A 119 16.17 2.52 1.79
CA ARG A 119 14.89 2.95 1.23
C ARG A 119 14.38 1.88 0.25
N GLY A 120 13.19 1.34 0.49
CA GLY A 120 12.59 0.23 -0.24
C GLY A 120 12.90 -1.14 0.36
N ALA A 121 13.68 -1.22 1.44
CA ALA A 121 13.98 -2.51 2.07
C ALA A 121 12.71 -3.21 2.57
N GLU A 122 11.78 -2.48 3.16
CA GLU A 122 10.49 -2.98 3.60
C GLU A 122 9.40 -2.74 2.57
N ASN A 123 9.32 -1.53 1.99
CA ASN A 123 8.23 -1.08 1.14
C ASN A 123 8.76 -0.61 -0.24
N ASN A 124 8.88 -1.46 -1.26
CA ASN A 124 8.60 -2.89 -1.22
C ASN A 124 9.64 -3.68 -2.04
N LYS A 125 10.86 -3.12 -2.27
CA LYS A 125 11.92 -3.75 -3.10
C LYS A 125 12.51 -5.00 -2.48
N GLY A 126 12.56 -5.09 -1.14
CA GLY A 126 12.96 -6.31 -0.44
C GLY A 126 11.98 -7.46 -0.73
N PRO A 127 10.69 -7.29 -0.47
CA PRO A 127 9.69 -8.28 -0.84
C PRO A 127 9.61 -8.58 -2.35
N LEU A 128 9.77 -7.58 -3.22
CA LEU A 128 9.86 -7.78 -4.68
C LEU A 128 11.05 -8.69 -5.05
N ALA A 129 12.23 -8.42 -4.51
CA ALA A 129 13.43 -9.22 -4.75
C ALA A 129 13.26 -10.65 -4.24
N GLY A 130 12.71 -10.80 -3.04
CA GLY A 130 12.43 -12.12 -2.45
C GLY A 130 11.44 -12.93 -3.27
N MET A 131 10.34 -12.31 -3.70
CA MET A 131 9.33 -12.91 -4.58
C MET A 131 9.97 -13.46 -5.86
N LEU A 132 10.73 -12.63 -6.56
CA LEU A 132 11.34 -13.01 -7.84
C LEU A 132 12.46 -14.05 -7.65
N ALA A 133 13.22 -13.99 -6.56
CA ALA A 133 14.22 -15.01 -6.23
C ALA A 133 13.57 -16.38 -5.97
N VAL A 134 12.42 -16.43 -5.27
CA VAL A 134 11.68 -17.69 -5.03
C VAL A 134 11.15 -18.26 -6.34
N ILE A 135 10.52 -17.45 -7.20
CA ILE A 135 10.01 -17.93 -8.49
C ILE A 135 11.16 -18.50 -9.33
N LYS A 136 12.28 -17.77 -9.38
CA LYS A 136 13.46 -18.21 -10.13
C LYS A 136 14.02 -19.53 -9.61
N ASP A 137 14.15 -19.69 -8.29
CA ASP A 137 14.64 -20.94 -7.70
C ASP A 137 13.71 -22.12 -8.04
N LEU A 138 12.40 -21.95 -7.95
CA LEU A 138 11.42 -22.97 -8.32
C LEU A 138 11.47 -23.31 -9.82
N ALA A 139 11.60 -22.29 -10.68
CA ALA A 139 11.70 -22.46 -12.12
C ALA A 139 13.02 -23.17 -12.52
N ASP A 140 14.17 -22.76 -11.97
CA ASP A 140 15.48 -23.36 -12.23
C ASP A 140 15.52 -24.85 -11.83
N ARG A 141 14.79 -25.20 -10.77
CA ARG A 141 14.64 -26.60 -10.33
C ARG A 141 13.59 -27.40 -11.14
N GLY A 142 12.83 -26.73 -12.02
CA GLY A 142 11.76 -27.36 -12.80
C GLY A 142 10.56 -27.82 -11.96
N VAL A 143 10.30 -27.15 -10.82
CA VAL A 143 9.23 -27.52 -9.87
C VAL A 143 8.27 -26.37 -9.58
N LEU A 144 8.23 -25.35 -10.43
CA LEU A 144 7.26 -24.26 -10.28
C LEU A 144 5.83 -24.82 -10.45
N PRO A 145 4.98 -24.77 -9.40
CA PRO A 145 3.73 -25.53 -9.39
C PRO A 145 2.54 -24.81 -10.02
N VAL A 146 2.72 -23.57 -10.45
CA VAL A 146 1.68 -22.68 -11.01
C VAL A 146 2.21 -21.91 -12.20
N ASN A 147 1.34 -21.50 -13.12
CA ASN A 147 1.65 -20.43 -14.06
C ASN A 147 1.55 -19.09 -13.35
N VAL A 148 2.39 -18.12 -13.71
CA VAL A 148 2.48 -16.83 -13.01
C VAL A 148 2.28 -15.67 -13.97
N GLU A 149 1.30 -14.82 -13.69
CA GLU A 149 1.17 -13.47 -14.24
C GLU A 149 1.87 -12.52 -13.25
N ILE A 150 2.92 -11.84 -13.69
CA ILE A 150 3.71 -10.91 -12.86
C ILE A 150 3.34 -9.49 -13.27
N LEU A 151 2.83 -8.71 -12.32
CA LEU A 151 2.46 -7.32 -12.53
C LEU A 151 3.31 -6.43 -11.62
N LEU A 152 4.17 -5.59 -12.21
CA LEU A 152 5.04 -4.68 -11.45
C LEU A 152 4.77 -3.24 -11.88
N GLU A 153 4.52 -2.35 -10.92
CA GLU A 153 4.22 -0.95 -11.18
C GLU A 153 5.20 0.02 -10.48
N GLY A 154 5.27 1.25 -10.96
CA GLY A 154 6.10 2.32 -10.42
C GLY A 154 5.32 3.55 -9.99
N GLU A 155 4.05 3.41 -9.61
CA GLU A 155 3.22 4.50 -9.10
C GLU A 155 2.26 4.05 -7.98
N GLU A 156 2.59 3.00 -7.24
CA GLU A 156 1.77 2.54 -6.12
C GLU A 156 1.62 3.66 -5.08
N GLU A 157 2.70 4.33 -4.74
CA GLU A 157 2.74 5.44 -3.79
C GLU A 157 1.89 6.66 -4.24
N SER A 158 1.58 6.71 -5.54
CA SER A 158 0.75 7.77 -6.13
C SER A 158 -0.67 7.32 -6.48
N GLY A 159 -1.04 6.04 -6.26
CA GLY A 159 -2.41 5.53 -6.39
C GLY A 159 -2.66 4.60 -7.57
N SER A 160 -1.62 4.00 -8.18
CA SER A 160 -1.74 2.88 -9.14
C SER A 160 -2.65 3.14 -10.35
N GLY A 161 -2.65 4.37 -10.88
CA GLY A 161 -3.59 4.73 -11.94
C GLY A 161 -3.33 3.98 -13.26
N ALA A 162 -2.06 3.69 -13.62
CA ALA A 162 -1.72 2.89 -14.81
C ALA A 162 -2.18 1.44 -14.64
N LEU A 163 -1.94 0.84 -13.47
CA LEU A 163 -2.37 -0.53 -13.16
C LEU A 163 -3.89 -0.65 -13.19
N ARG A 164 -4.61 0.26 -12.51
CA ARG A 164 -6.08 0.25 -12.50
C ARG A 164 -6.67 0.42 -13.90
N GLY A 165 -6.10 1.29 -14.71
CA GLY A 165 -6.48 1.46 -16.11
C GLY A 165 -6.16 0.24 -16.96
N TYR A 166 -5.06 -0.46 -16.69
CA TYR A 166 -4.67 -1.67 -17.40
C TYR A 166 -5.61 -2.85 -17.07
N LEU A 167 -5.86 -3.09 -15.78
CA LEU A 167 -6.75 -4.16 -15.33
C LEU A 167 -8.23 -3.88 -15.66
N GLY A 168 -8.63 -2.61 -15.77
CA GLY A 168 -9.98 -2.20 -16.17
C GLY A 168 -10.22 -2.18 -17.69
N ASP A 169 -9.19 -2.41 -18.50
CA ASP A 169 -9.31 -2.47 -19.97
C ASP A 169 -10.08 -3.75 -20.36
N PRO A 170 -11.16 -3.66 -21.16
CA PRO A 170 -11.86 -4.85 -21.65
C PRO A 170 -10.97 -5.85 -22.39
N ASP A 171 -9.89 -5.38 -23.02
CA ASP A 171 -8.91 -6.18 -23.74
C ASP A 171 -7.66 -6.52 -22.88
N CYS A 172 -7.78 -6.43 -21.55
CA CYS A 172 -6.71 -6.75 -20.63
C CYS A 172 -6.16 -8.17 -20.85
N PRO A 173 -4.88 -8.35 -21.16
CA PRO A 173 -4.33 -9.68 -21.46
C PRO A 173 -4.00 -10.53 -20.22
N VAL A 174 -4.28 -10.06 -19.01
CA VAL A 174 -4.08 -10.83 -17.78
C VAL A 174 -5.03 -12.02 -17.78
N ARG A 175 -4.47 -13.22 -17.66
CA ARG A 175 -5.25 -14.46 -17.62
C ARG A 175 -6.01 -14.57 -16.29
N PRO A 176 -7.22 -15.15 -16.26
CA PRO A 176 -7.92 -15.46 -15.02
C PRO A 176 -7.03 -16.28 -14.07
N ALA A 177 -6.97 -15.89 -12.82
CA ALA A 177 -6.12 -16.49 -11.81
C ALA A 177 -6.94 -17.04 -10.64
N LEU A 178 -6.48 -18.15 -10.07
CA LEU A 178 -7.08 -18.73 -8.87
C LEU A 178 -6.97 -17.78 -7.67
N GLY A 179 -5.89 -16.97 -7.61
CA GLY A 179 -5.68 -15.94 -6.61
C GLY A 179 -4.50 -15.04 -6.96
N GLY A 180 -4.45 -13.90 -6.32
CA GLY A 180 -3.35 -12.95 -6.38
C GLY A 180 -2.68 -12.75 -5.03
N LEU A 181 -1.37 -12.51 -5.04
CA LEU A 181 -0.58 -12.17 -3.86
C LEU A 181 0.24 -10.91 -4.13
N PHE A 182 0.24 -10.00 -3.18
CA PHE A 182 1.17 -8.89 -3.03
C PHE A 182 2.16 -9.24 -1.91
N PRO A 183 3.29 -9.89 -2.23
CA PRO A 183 4.27 -10.24 -1.22
C PRO A 183 4.81 -9.02 -0.49
N SER A 184 4.70 -9.05 0.85
CA SER A 184 5.15 -8.00 1.76
C SER A 184 5.40 -8.59 3.15
N PHE A 185 6.11 -7.85 4.02
CA PHE A 185 6.32 -8.27 5.42
C PHE A 185 5.08 -7.97 6.24
N CYS A 186 4.46 -8.98 6.82
CA CYS A 186 3.20 -8.84 7.56
C CYS A 186 3.31 -9.05 9.07
N GLU A 187 4.51 -9.23 9.63
CA GLU A 187 4.76 -9.30 11.08
C GLU A 187 5.02 -7.90 11.65
N TYR A 188 4.00 -7.05 11.59
CA TYR A 188 4.09 -5.66 12.01
C TYR A 188 4.47 -5.53 13.49
N GLY A 189 5.51 -4.75 13.78
CA GLY A 189 6.04 -4.58 15.13
C GLY A 189 6.65 -5.84 15.74
N GLY A 190 6.82 -6.93 14.97
CA GLY A 190 7.28 -8.23 15.43
C GLY A 190 6.19 -9.08 16.09
N GLY A 191 4.91 -8.72 15.89
CA GLY A 191 3.74 -9.50 16.31
C GLY A 191 3.40 -10.64 15.34
N PRO A 192 2.26 -11.32 15.54
CA PRO A 192 1.79 -12.33 14.61
C PRO A 192 1.52 -11.71 13.23
N PRO A 193 1.67 -12.48 12.14
CA PRO A 193 1.41 -11.97 10.80
C PRO A 193 -0.06 -11.56 10.65
N ARG A 194 -0.30 -10.47 9.94
CA ARG A 194 -1.65 -10.02 9.60
C ARG A 194 -2.02 -10.50 8.21
N LEU A 195 -3.23 -11.05 8.10
CA LEU A 195 -3.85 -11.42 6.84
C LEU A 195 -5.06 -10.53 6.63
N TYR A 196 -5.05 -9.75 5.54
CA TYR A 196 -6.14 -8.87 5.19
C TYR A 196 -6.94 -9.46 4.03
N LEU A 197 -8.28 -9.60 4.22
CA LEU A 197 -9.18 -10.12 3.18
C LEU A 197 -9.59 -9.06 2.15
N GLY A 198 -9.09 -7.84 2.29
CA GLY A 198 -9.38 -6.74 1.40
C GLY A 198 -8.73 -5.44 1.84
N PHE A 199 -9.13 -4.34 1.21
CA PHE A 199 -8.55 -3.03 1.44
C PHE A 199 -9.62 -1.95 1.42
N SER A 200 -9.40 -0.89 2.20
CA SER A 200 -10.22 0.32 2.16
C SER A 200 -10.10 1.02 0.81
N GLY A 201 -11.16 1.74 0.44
CA GLY A 201 -11.14 2.71 -0.64
C GLY A 201 -10.51 4.02 -0.20
N ILE A 202 -10.12 4.83 -1.18
CA ILE A 202 -9.45 6.11 -0.94
C ILE A 202 -10.02 7.19 -1.87
N ALA A 203 -10.05 8.43 -1.37
CA ALA A 203 -9.99 9.62 -2.20
C ALA A 203 -8.96 10.57 -1.62
N LYS A 204 -8.08 11.12 -2.46
CA LYS A 204 -7.08 12.09 -2.04
C LYS A 204 -7.03 13.29 -2.96
N GLY A 205 -6.65 14.44 -2.42
CA GLY A 205 -6.61 15.67 -3.19
C GLY A 205 -6.31 16.89 -2.36
N ARG A 206 -6.78 18.03 -2.87
CA ARG A 206 -6.58 19.34 -2.23
C ARG A 206 -7.87 20.15 -2.20
N ILE A 207 -8.06 20.85 -1.11
CA ILE A 207 -9.07 21.88 -0.96
C ILE A 207 -8.33 23.21 -1.00
N ARG A 208 -8.62 24.04 -1.99
CA ARG A 208 -7.92 25.31 -2.22
C ARG A 208 -8.89 26.47 -2.24
N VAL A 209 -8.47 27.57 -1.66
CA VAL A 209 -9.19 28.84 -1.69
C VAL A 209 -8.25 29.90 -2.25
N GLU A 210 -8.65 30.55 -3.33
CA GLU A 210 -7.95 31.72 -3.89
C GLU A 210 -8.79 32.96 -3.70
N GLY A 211 -8.15 34.10 -3.47
CA GLY A 211 -8.81 35.39 -3.49
C GLY A 211 -9.41 35.70 -4.87
N GLY A 212 -10.42 36.54 -4.92
CA GLY A 212 -11.11 36.86 -6.16
C GLY A 212 -12.44 37.61 -5.92
N ASP A 213 -13.37 37.50 -6.86
CA ASP A 213 -14.63 38.24 -6.88
C ASP A 213 -15.54 38.02 -5.66
N TRP A 214 -15.34 36.94 -4.93
CA TRP A 214 -16.04 36.65 -3.67
C TRP A 214 -15.56 37.52 -2.48
N GLY A 215 -14.54 38.40 -2.66
CA GLY A 215 -14.07 39.39 -1.69
C GLY A 215 -12.68 39.13 -1.11
N GLY A 216 -11.99 38.04 -1.46
CA GLY A 216 -10.60 37.79 -1.06
C GLY A 216 -9.59 38.54 -1.90
N PRO A 217 -8.39 38.90 -1.37
CA PRO A 217 -7.40 39.69 -2.07
C PRO A 217 -6.70 38.91 -3.16
N SER A 218 -6.31 39.55 -4.28
CA SER A 218 -5.52 38.96 -5.36
C SER A 218 -4.00 38.93 -5.09
N ALA A 219 -3.56 39.62 -4.03
CA ALA A 219 -2.17 39.64 -3.52
C ALA A 219 -2.22 39.76 -2.00
N PRO A 220 -1.15 39.32 -1.27
CA PRO A 220 -1.10 39.50 0.18
C PRO A 220 -1.24 40.98 0.57
N ILE A 221 -2.10 41.31 1.55
CA ILE A 221 -2.33 42.65 2.07
C ILE A 221 -2.19 42.66 3.57
N HIS A 222 -1.96 43.85 4.15
CA HIS A 222 -1.77 43.99 5.58
C HIS A 222 -3.02 43.58 6.37
N SER A 223 -2.84 42.83 7.48
CA SER A 223 -3.91 42.22 8.28
C SER A 223 -4.90 43.22 8.88
N SER A 224 -4.54 44.52 9.03
CA SER A 224 -5.46 45.55 9.46
C SER A 224 -6.68 45.73 8.54
N ASN A 225 -6.65 45.14 7.35
CA ASN A 225 -7.80 45.14 6.42
C ASN A 225 -8.83 44.03 6.73
N ALA A 226 -8.59 43.16 7.71
CA ALA A 226 -9.50 42.07 8.06
C ALA A 226 -10.97 42.47 8.35
N PRO A 227 -11.29 43.66 8.89
CA PRO A 227 -12.67 44.04 9.12
C PRO A 227 -13.53 44.20 7.85
N TRP A 228 -12.93 44.37 6.68
CA TRP A 228 -13.64 44.65 5.41
C TRP A 228 -13.19 43.77 4.23
N ILE A 229 -12.09 43.03 4.35
CA ILE A 229 -11.60 42.13 3.28
C ILE A 229 -11.68 40.68 3.78
N ALA A 230 -12.30 39.84 3.00
CA ALA A 230 -12.41 38.42 3.33
C ALA A 230 -11.03 37.73 3.26
N ASN A 231 -10.84 36.73 4.13
CA ASN A 231 -9.56 36.02 4.27
C ASN A 231 -9.65 34.59 3.69
N PRO A 232 -8.88 34.26 2.64
CA PRO A 232 -8.84 32.89 2.09
C PRO A 232 -8.52 31.81 3.11
N ALA A 233 -7.65 32.09 4.10
CA ALA A 233 -7.34 31.11 5.15
C ALA A 233 -8.56 30.87 6.07
N SER A 234 -9.31 31.93 6.45
CA SER A 234 -10.55 31.77 7.23
C SER A 234 -11.61 30.98 6.45
N ARG A 235 -11.76 31.26 5.16
CA ARG A 235 -12.69 30.52 4.30
C ARG A 235 -12.29 29.05 4.13
N LEU A 236 -10.99 28.74 4.07
CA LEU A 236 -10.52 27.36 4.08
C LEU A 236 -10.91 26.64 5.38
N VAL A 237 -10.78 27.30 6.54
CA VAL A 237 -11.22 26.74 7.84
C VAL A 237 -12.72 26.45 7.83
N GLU A 238 -13.55 27.33 7.31
CA GLU A 238 -14.99 27.12 7.14
C GLU A 238 -15.27 25.91 6.23
N ALA A 239 -14.57 25.80 5.10
CA ALA A 239 -14.70 24.68 4.17
C ALA A 239 -14.29 23.36 4.84
N LEU A 240 -13.18 23.33 5.60
CA LEU A 240 -12.73 22.15 6.31
C LEU A 240 -13.69 21.70 7.41
N ALA A 241 -14.39 22.63 8.07
CA ALA A 241 -15.41 22.29 9.06
C ALA A 241 -16.60 21.52 8.45
N LEU A 242 -16.83 21.67 7.15
CA LEU A 242 -17.85 20.92 6.40
C LEU A 242 -17.35 19.59 5.85
N PHE A 243 -16.05 19.31 5.90
CA PHE A 243 -15.45 18.14 5.26
C PHE A 243 -15.66 16.86 6.06
N GLY A 244 -15.58 16.92 7.40
CA GLY A 244 -15.84 15.79 8.29
C GLY A 244 -16.11 16.25 9.72
N GLU A 245 -16.58 15.35 10.58
CA GLU A 245 -16.89 15.67 11.98
C GLU A 245 -15.60 15.91 12.79
N PRO A 246 -15.35 17.14 13.28
CA PRO A 246 -14.23 17.38 14.18
C PRO A 246 -14.42 16.66 15.52
N PRO A 247 -13.32 16.20 16.22
CA PRO A 247 -11.93 16.24 15.78
C PRO A 247 -11.49 15.00 15.00
N THR A 248 -12.34 14.03 14.78
CA THR A 248 -11.99 12.70 14.26
C THR A 248 -11.98 12.61 12.73
N GLY A 249 -12.58 13.57 12.03
CA GLY A 249 -12.78 13.52 10.58
C GLY A 249 -13.80 12.46 10.14
N ARG A 250 -14.65 11.96 11.04
CA ARG A 250 -15.67 10.97 10.72
C ARG A 250 -16.61 11.47 9.64
N LEU A 251 -16.91 10.62 8.65
CA LEU A 251 -17.82 10.91 7.53
C LEU A 251 -19.08 10.05 7.55
N GLY A 252 -18.95 8.83 8.06
CA GLY A 252 -20.01 7.84 8.07
C GLY A 252 -19.48 6.47 8.51
N ALA A 253 -20.33 5.48 8.52
CA ALA A 253 -19.96 4.10 8.86
C ALA A 253 -20.78 3.08 8.06
N VAL A 254 -20.21 1.88 7.88
CA VAL A 254 -20.92 0.68 7.39
C VAL A 254 -21.31 -0.21 8.59
N GLU A 255 -22.30 -1.05 8.38
CA GLU A 255 -22.56 -2.17 9.27
C GLU A 255 -21.72 -3.37 8.85
N LEU A 256 -21.14 -4.09 9.82
CA LEU A 256 -20.47 -5.36 9.57
C LEU A 256 -21.54 -6.40 9.25
N ASP A 257 -21.34 -7.19 8.19
CA ASP A 257 -22.07 -8.44 8.01
C ASP A 257 -21.70 -9.48 9.07
N ASP A 258 -22.44 -10.59 9.15
CA ASP A 258 -22.22 -11.59 10.19
C ASP A 258 -20.83 -12.23 10.12
N GLU A 259 -20.31 -12.42 8.92
CA GLU A 259 -18.96 -12.96 8.69
C GLU A 259 -17.87 -12.00 9.17
N ALA A 260 -17.94 -10.72 8.81
CA ALA A 260 -17.00 -9.71 9.26
C ALA A 260 -17.09 -9.51 10.79
N ARG A 261 -18.29 -9.59 11.37
CA ARG A 261 -18.51 -9.52 12.81
C ARG A 261 -17.84 -10.68 13.55
N ALA A 262 -17.97 -11.90 13.02
CA ALA A 262 -17.30 -13.07 13.57
C ALA A 262 -15.78 -12.95 13.52
N LEU A 263 -15.23 -12.46 12.40
CA LEU A 263 -13.78 -12.20 12.25
C LEU A 263 -13.28 -11.12 13.23
N VAL A 264 -14.04 -10.06 13.45
CA VAL A 264 -13.69 -9.01 14.42
C VAL A 264 -13.67 -9.56 15.84
N ALA A 265 -14.66 -10.36 16.22
CA ALA A 265 -14.71 -10.99 17.54
C ALA A 265 -13.53 -11.95 17.76
N GLU A 266 -13.16 -12.76 16.75
CA GLU A 266 -11.99 -13.63 16.82
C GLU A 266 -10.69 -12.81 16.91
N LEU A 267 -10.53 -11.82 16.05
CA LEU A 267 -9.37 -10.92 16.04
C LEU A 267 -9.18 -10.22 17.39
N ALA A 268 -10.26 -9.80 18.03
CA ALA A 268 -10.24 -9.12 19.33
C ALA A 268 -9.60 -9.99 20.42
N THR A 269 -9.64 -11.32 20.31
CA THR A 269 -9.04 -12.24 21.30
C THR A 269 -7.50 -12.19 21.31
N THR A 270 -6.89 -11.75 20.22
CA THR A 270 -5.42 -11.69 20.04
C THR A 270 -4.90 -10.27 19.79
N PHE A 271 -5.79 -9.31 19.64
CA PHE A 271 -5.43 -7.90 19.42
C PHE A 271 -4.99 -7.26 20.74
N ASP A 272 -3.79 -6.72 20.78
CA ASP A 272 -3.26 -5.94 21.91
C ASP A 272 -3.36 -4.43 21.62
N PRO A 273 -4.34 -3.72 22.20
CA PRO A 273 -4.52 -2.28 21.99
C PRO A 273 -3.30 -1.45 22.42
N GLU A 274 -2.57 -1.86 23.46
CA GLU A 274 -1.40 -1.11 23.93
C GLU A 274 -0.20 -1.31 22.98
N ALA A 275 0.00 -2.54 22.48
CA ALA A 275 1.02 -2.79 21.47
C ALA A 275 0.73 -2.01 20.18
N GLU A 276 -0.54 -1.90 19.77
CA GLU A 276 -0.94 -1.10 18.61
C GLU A 276 -0.67 0.39 18.83
N LEU A 277 -0.96 0.96 20.02
CA LEU A 277 -0.62 2.34 20.35
C LEU A 277 0.90 2.59 20.25
N ARG A 278 1.71 1.68 20.79
CA ARG A 278 3.18 1.78 20.68
C ARG A 278 3.65 1.73 19.23
N PHE A 279 3.10 0.81 18.44
CA PHE A 279 3.38 0.70 17.00
C PHE A 279 3.01 1.98 16.24
N ARG A 280 1.85 2.62 16.60
CA ARG A 280 1.40 3.90 16.02
C ARG A 280 2.08 5.14 16.62
N LYS A 281 3.04 4.96 17.54
CA LYS A 281 3.77 6.06 18.19
C LYS A 281 2.85 7.08 18.87
N THR A 282 1.81 6.58 19.54
CA THR A 282 0.84 7.38 20.29
C THR A 282 0.51 6.72 21.62
N THR A 283 -0.14 7.44 22.53
CA THR A 283 -0.47 6.97 23.90
C THR A 283 -1.96 6.81 24.12
N ARG A 284 -2.81 7.19 23.17
CA ARG A 284 -4.27 7.16 23.33
C ARG A 284 -4.98 7.07 21.98
N TYR A 285 -6.03 6.27 21.94
CA TYR A 285 -7.00 6.26 20.84
C TYR A 285 -7.88 7.50 20.88
N ALA A 286 -8.37 7.92 19.71
CA ALA A 286 -9.34 9.01 19.61
C ALA A 286 -10.70 8.64 20.24
N GLN A 287 -11.01 7.34 20.30
CA GLN A 287 -12.20 6.80 20.96
C GLN A 287 -11.83 5.75 22.01
N GLY A 288 -12.62 5.63 23.06
CA GLY A 288 -12.49 4.57 24.06
C GLY A 288 -13.20 3.29 23.61
N GLY A 289 -12.91 2.20 24.31
CA GLY A 289 -13.52 0.90 24.10
C GLY A 289 -12.54 -0.23 24.42
N ASP A 290 -13.05 -1.45 24.45
CA ASP A 290 -12.24 -2.65 24.47
C ASP A 290 -11.71 -2.98 23.06
N ALA A 291 -10.99 -4.08 22.93
CA ALA A 291 -10.36 -4.49 21.66
C ALA A 291 -11.40 -4.65 20.53
N GLU A 292 -12.54 -5.26 20.81
CA GLU A 292 -13.59 -5.49 19.82
C GLU A 292 -14.22 -4.17 19.35
N ALA A 293 -14.56 -3.27 20.29
CA ALA A 293 -15.11 -1.95 19.98
C ALA A 293 -14.14 -1.08 19.17
N LEU A 294 -12.84 -1.10 19.50
CA LEU A 294 -11.81 -0.38 18.75
C LEU A 294 -11.67 -0.91 17.31
N LEU A 295 -11.63 -2.25 17.15
CA LEU A 295 -11.55 -2.90 15.85
C LEU A 295 -12.80 -2.65 15.01
N ALA A 296 -14.00 -2.82 15.59
CA ALA A 296 -15.26 -2.53 14.92
C ALA A 296 -15.29 -1.07 14.46
N HIS A 297 -14.91 -0.14 15.33
CA HIS A 297 -14.89 1.28 14.99
C HIS A 297 -13.95 1.59 13.81
N VAL A 298 -12.70 1.15 13.86
CA VAL A 298 -11.71 1.47 12.80
C VAL A 298 -12.05 0.82 11.47
N LEU A 299 -12.66 -0.38 11.50
CA LEU A 299 -13.04 -1.09 10.29
C LEU A 299 -14.32 -0.53 9.64
N THR A 300 -15.27 -0.04 10.43
CA THR A 300 -16.55 0.42 9.89
C THR A 300 -16.56 1.90 9.51
N THR A 301 -15.65 2.71 10.06
CA THR A 301 -15.73 4.18 9.95
C THR A 301 -15.05 4.68 8.69
N ALA A 302 -15.79 5.43 7.88
CA ALA A 302 -15.20 6.30 6.86
C ALA A 302 -14.69 7.58 7.51
N SER A 303 -13.48 8.00 7.16
CA SER A 303 -12.82 9.16 7.77
C SER A 303 -12.10 10.03 6.78
N ALA A 304 -12.05 11.34 7.09
CA ALA A 304 -11.28 12.34 6.39
C ALA A 304 -10.08 12.76 7.25
N THR A 305 -8.91 12.75 6.65
CA THR A 305 -7.67 13.26 7.26
C THR A 305 -7.25 14.53 6.54
N ILE A 306 -6.91 15.57 7.28
CA ILE A 306 -6.23 16.74 6.74
C ILE A 306 -4.72 16.49 6.89
N SER A 307 -4.05 16.28 5.77
CA SER A 307 -2.64 15.89 5.72
C SER A 307 -1.68 17.07 5.66
N SER A 308 -2.16 18.24 5.21
CA SER A 308 -1.38 19.48 5.17
C SER A 308 -2.29 20.70 5.22
N LEU A 309 -1.75 21.80 5.75
CA LEU A 309 -2.37 23.13 5.74
C LEU A 309 -1.28 24.15 5.41
N ALA A 310 -1.54 25.00 4.43
CA ALA A 310 -0.62 26.05 4.01
C ALA A 310 -1.36 27.30 3.53
N THR A 311 -0.75 28.45 3.72
CA THR A 311 -1.12 29.70 3.06
C THR A 311 -0.10 30.02 1.96
N ASP A 312 -0.35 31.06 1.16
CA ASP A 312 0.62 31.54 0.16
C ASP A 312 2.02 31.70 0.78
N PRO A 313 3.06 31.01 0.27
CA PRO A 313 4.41 31.10 0.81
C PRO A 313 5.00 32.53 0.77
N ALA A 314 4.50 33.39 -0.10
CA ALA A 314 4.90 34.80 -0.16
C ALA A 314 4.26 35.67 0.93
N ALA A 315 3.26 35.13 1.66
CA ALA A 315 2.63 35.81 2.76
C ALA A 315 3.53 35.69 4.02
N GLY A 316 4.10 36.80 4.47
CA GLY A 316 4.75 36.89 5.78
C GLY A 316 3.73 36.97 6.92
N ASP A 317 4.22 37.28 8.11
CA ASP A 317 3.35 37.55 9.28
C ASP A 317 2.52 38.83 9.09
N ALA A 318 1.38 38.90 9.81
CA ALA A 318 0.47 40.05 9.82
C ALA A 318 -0.11 40.44 8.45
N VAL A 319 -0.38 39.47 7.60
CA VAL A 319 -1.03 39.64 6.30
C VAL A 319 -2.31 38.81 6.15
N ILE A 320 -3.21 39.27 5.28
CA ILE A 320 -4.26 38.43 4.70
C ILE A 320 -3.63 37.77 3.44
N PRO A 321 -3.50 36.45 3.37
CA PRO A 321 -2.90 35.79 2.22
C PRO A 321 -3.82 35.82 1.01
N ARG A 322 -3.28 35.75 -0.21
CA ARG A 322 -4.08 35.62 -1.43
C ARG A 322 -4.69 34.25 -1.64
N SER A 323 -4.11 33.22 -1.01
CA SER A 323 -4.60 31.84 -1.13
C SER A 323 -4.30 31.03 0.13
N ALA A 324 -5.08 29.97 0.32
CA ALA A 324 -4.83 28.93 1.32
C ALA A 324 -5.21 27.57 0.76
N GLU A 325 -4.53 26.52 1.20
CA GLU A 325 -4.71 25.17 0.69
C GLU A 325 -4.60 24.12 1.82
N ALA A 326 -5.40 23.06 1.73
CA ALA A 326 -5.30 21.88 2.56
C ALA A 326 -5.18 20.63 1.68
N GLY A 327 -4.27 19.73 2.02
CA GLY A 327 -4.27 18.37 1.50
C GLY A 327 -5.22 17.48 2.29
N PHE A 328 -5.94 16.61 1.62
CA PHE A 328 -6.86 15.66 2.27
C PHE A 328 -6.68 14.24 1.79
N ASP A 329 -7.06 13.30 2.65
CA ASP A 329 -7.14 11.86 2.41
C ASP A 329 -8.45 11.35 3.04
N LEU A 330 -9.30 10.71 2.21
CA LEU A 330 -10.48 9.99 2.67
C LEU A 330 -10.18 8.51 2.68
N ARG A 331 -10.54 7.81 3.76
CA ARG A 331 -10.53 6.35 3.86
C ARG A 331 -11.95 5.85 4.05
N CYS A 332 -12.34 4.92 3.18
CA CYS A 332 -13.66 4.33 3.21
C CYS A 332 -13.56 2.81 3.28
N PRO A 333 -14.25 2.18 4.25
CA PRO A 333 -14.35 0.73 4.27
C PRO A 333 -15.02 0.20 2.99
N PRO A 334 -14.81 -1.08 2.61
CA PRO A 334 -15.57 -1.72 1.56
C PRO A 334 -17.08 -1.55 1.80
N GLY A 335 -17.83 -1.28 0.73
CA GLY A 335 -19.26 -0.95 0.81
C GLY A 335 -19.58 0.54 0.84
N LEU A 336 -18.60 1.41 1.05
CA LEU A 336 -18.74 2.86 0.89
C LEU A 336 -17.88 3.36 -0.28
N ASP A 337 -18.52 4.13 -1.17
CA ASP A 337 -17.80 4.76 -2.28
C ASP A 337 -17.27 6.14 -1.87
N PRO A 338 -15.94 6.35 -1.88
CA PRO A 338 -15.35 7.66 -1.57
C PRO A 338 -15.87 8.80 -2.46
N ALA A 339 -16.25 8.51 -3.71
CA ALA A 339 -16.80 9.50 -4.64
C ALA A 339 -18.08 10.13 -4.10
N THR A 340 -18.95 9.34 -3.47
CA THR A 340 -20.20 9.81 -2.87
C THR A 340 -19.95 10.87 -1.77
N PHE A 341 -18.90 10.68 -0.96
CA PHE A 341 -18.55 11.67 0.07
C PHE A 341 -18.02 12.97 -0.54
N LEU A 342 -17.27 12.90 -1.64
CA LEU A 342 -16.81 14.09 -2.34
C LEU A 342 -17.97 14.85 -2.98
N GLU A 343 -18.95 14.18 -3.53
CA GLU A 343 -20.17 14.79 -4.07
C GLU A 343 -21.00 15.47 -2.97
N ALA A 344 -21.21 14.78 -1.85
CA ALA A 344 -21.88 15.33 -0.69
C ALA A 344 -21.14 16.56 -0.12
N TYR A 345 -19.82 16.56 -0.13
CA TYR A 345 -19.02 17.70 0.27
C TYR A 345 -19.19 18.89 -0.69
N ARG A 346 -19.16 18.66 -2.00
CA ARG A 346 -19.45 19.72 -3.00
C ARG A 346 -20.84 20.34 -2.78
N ALA A 347 -21.84 19.52 -2.50
CA ALA A 347 -23.18 20.01 -2.20
C ALA A 347 -23.22 20.91 -0.94
N ARG A 348 -22.54 20.50 0.15
CA ARG A 348 -22.43 21.30 1.38
C ARG A 348 -21.69 22.62 1.16
N LEU A 349 -20.64 22.65 0.35
CA LEU A 349 -19.94 23.88 -0.01
C LEU A 349 -20.86 24.83 -0.76
N ALA A 350 -21.66 24.32 -1.69
CA ALA A 350 -22.62 25.11 -2.46
C ALA A 350 -23.76 25.65 -1.58
N GLU A 351 -24.32 24.83 -0.69
CA GLU A 351 -25.36 25.24 0.28
C GLU A 351 -24.85 26.33 1.23
N ALA A 352 -23.62 26.20 1.72
CA ALA A 352 -22.95 27.16 2.57
C ALA A 352 -22.48 28.41 1.81
N ARG A 353 -22.65 28.47 0.49
CA ARG A 353 -22.21 29.58 -0.39
C ARG A 353 -20.72 29.93 -0.21
N LEU A 354 -19.88 28.90 -0.08
CA LEU A 354 -18.45 29.08 0.04
C LEU A 354 -17.80 29.22 -1.36
N ASP A 355 -18.11 30.34 -2.02
CA ASP A 355 -17.53 30.68 -3.32
C ASP A 355 -16.01 30.81 -3.21
N GLY A 356 -15.28 30.45 -4.28
CA GLY A 356 -13.81 30.46 -4.31
C GLY A 356 -13.15 29.23 -3.72
N VAL A 357 -13.91 28.28 -3.16
CA VAL A 357 -13.38 26.98 -2.70
C VAL A 357 -13.34 26.01 -3.88
N VAL A 358 -12.17 25.47 -4.17
CA VAL A 358 -11.94 24.48 -5.23
C VAL A 358 -11.54 23.14 -4.61
N LEU A 359 -12.28 22.07 -4.93
CA LEU A 359 -11.95 20.71 -4.58
C LEU A 359 -11.25 20.04 -5.78
N ALA A 360 -9.93 19.90 -5.69
CA ALA A 360 -9.11 19.21 -6.69
C ALA A 360 -8.85 17.77 -6.24
N VAL A 361 -9.50 16.80 -6.87
CA VAL A 361 -9.33 15.37 -6.59
C VAL A 361 -8.17 14.85 -7.42
N ALA A 362 -7.16 14.29 -6.76
CA ALA A 362 -6.00 13.71 -7.42
C ALA A 362 -6.22 12.23 -7.73
N ASP A 363 -6.92 11.51 -6.84
CA ASP A 363 -7.23 10.10 -7.03
C ASP A 363 -8.48 9.69 -6.24
N VAL A 364 -9.20 8.69 -6.76
CA VAL A 364 -10.39 8.11 -6.11
C VAL A 364 -10.63 6.68 -6.60
N TYR A 365 -10.82 5.73 -5.67
CA TYR A 365 -11.27 4.38 -5.98
C TYR A 365 -11.92 3.71 -4.77
N PRO A 366 -12.84 2.74 -4.99
CA PRO A 366 -13.54 2.05 -3.92
C PRO A 366 -12.65 1.02 -3.22
N GLY A 367 -13.03 0.66 -1.99
CA GLY A 367 -12.50 -0.52 -1.30
C GLY A 367 -13.07 -1.81 -1.87
N HIS A 368 -12.39 -2.93 -1.58
CA HIS A 368 -12.87 -4.26 -1.95
C HIS A 368 -12.50 -5.29 -0.88
N ARG A 369 -13.38 -6.26 -0.63
CA ARG A 369 -13.15 -7.41 0.24
C ARG A 369 -13.37 -8.70 -0.55
N PHE A 370 -12.43 -9.64 -0.41
CA PHE A 370 -12.52 -10.98 -0.99
C PHE A 370 -13.11 -11.97 0.02
N ALA A 371 -13.60 -13.10 -0.50
CA ALA A 371 -14.17 -14.15 0.33
C ALA A 371 -13.10 -14.81 1.23
N PRO A 372 -13.38 -15.02 2.53
CA PRO A 372 -12.41 -15.57 3.48
C PRO A 372 -12.05 -17.03 3.22
N HIS A 373 -12.86 -17.75 2.45
CA HIS A 373 -12.68 -19.17 2.13
C HIS A 373 -12.07 -19.40 0.74
N SER A 374 -11.47 -18.36 0.13
CA SER A 374 -10.78 -18.53 -1.15
C SER A 374 -9.53 -19.40 -1.03
N ALA A 375 -9.14 -20.04 -2.15
CA ALA A 375 -7.92 -20.85 -2.20
C ALA A 375 -6.68 -20.07 -1.77
N GLY A 376 -6.56 -18.78 -2.16
CA GLY A 376 -5.45 -17.92 -1.78
C GLY A 376 -5.35 -17.67 -0.28
N VAL A 377 -6.49 -17.50 0.41
CA VAL A 377 -6.55 -17.34 1.88
C VAL A 377 -6.11 -18.63 2.57
N ALA A 378 -6.67 -19.77 2.18
CA ALA A 378 -6.30 -21.07 2.74
C ALA A 378 -4.81 -21.37 2.56
N ALA A 379 -4.27 -21.08 1.38
CA ALA A 379 -2.85 -21.23 1.07
C ALA A 379 -1.95 -20.35 1.94
N LEU A 380 -2.37 -19.11 2.23
CA LEU A 380 -1.58 -18.19 3.06
C LEU A 380 -1.62 -18.58 4.53
N ILE A 381 -2.75 -19.05 5.03
CA ILE A 381 -2.87 -19.61 6.39
C ILE A 381 -1.97 -20.85 6.54
N GLU A 382 -1.98 -21.77 5.56
CA GLU A 382 -1.08 -22.93 5.55
C GLU A 382 0.40 -22.52 5.57
N ALA A 383 0.77 -21.51 4.77
CA ALA A 383 2.14 -21.00 4.73
C ALA A 383 2.57 -20.41 6.08
N TYR A 384 1.71 -19.61 6.71
CA TYR A 384 2.01 -19.04 8.04
C TYR A 384 2.11 -20.10 9.14
N ALA A 385 1.29 -21.13 9.11
CA ALA A 385 1.37 -22.23 10.08
C ALA A 385 2.75 -22.93 10.08
N GLN A 386 3.51 -22.81 8.99
CA GLN A 386 4.84 -23.43 8.84
C GLN A 386 6.00 -22.43 9.02
N THR A 387 5.75 -21.12 8.95
CA THR A 387 6.81 -20.10 8.92
C THR A 387 6.72 -19.07 10.02
N ALA A 388 5.58 -18.95 10.68
CA ALA A 388 5.30 -17.90 11.65
C ALA A 388 4.31 -18.39 12.72
N ALA A 389 3.75 -17.45 13.49
CA ALA A 389 2.60 -17.70 14.35
C ALA A 389 1.30 -17.78 13.51
N ALA A 390 0.20 -18.23 14.14
CA ALA A 390 -1.13 -18.16 13.55
C ALA A 390 -1.45 -16.69 13.19
N PRO A 391 -1.97 -16.41 11.98
CA PRO A 391 -2.21 -15.06 11.55
C PRO A 391 -3.42 -14.43 12.27
N GLN A 392 -3.36 -13.11 12.44
CA GLN A 392 -4.53 -12.30 12.75
C GLN A 392 -5.28 -12.03 11.43
N ILE A 393 -6.50 -12.54 11.30
CA ILE A 393 -7.31 -12.35 10.09
C ILE A 393 -8.16 -11.08 10.25
N TRP A 394 -7.89 -10.10 9.39
CA TRP A 394 -8.61 -8.84 9.34
C TRP A 394 -9.62 -8.88 8.18
N PRO A 395 -10.88 -8.47 8.41
CA PRO A 395 -11.87 -8.37 7.32
C PRO A 395 -11.38 -7.55 6.14
N TRP A 396 -10.64 -6.47 6.41
CA TRP A 396 -9.89 -5.67 5.43
C TRP A 396 -8.82 -4.82 6.12
N ALA A 397 -7.86 -4.37 5.35
CA ALA A 397 -6.88 -3.39 5.81
C ALA A 397 -7.52 -2.00 5.90
N ILE A 398 -7.12 -1.23 6.92
CA ILE A 398 -7.46 0.20 7.01
C ILE A 398 -6.72 1.05 5.97
N GLY A 399 -5.60 0.52 5.45
CA GLY A 399 -4.89 1.05 4.29
C GLY A 399 -5.67 0.79 3.00
N ALA A 400 -5.36 1.56 1.96
CA ALA A 400 -5.93 1.37 0.63
C ALA A 400 -4.88 0.75 -0.31
N ALA A 401 -5.34 -0.18 -1.15
CA ALA A 401 -4.62 -0.72 -2.28
C ALA A 401 -5.62 -0.96 -3.42
N PRO A 402 -5.20 -1.06 -4.67
CA PRO A 402 -6.10 -1.19 -5.82
C PRO A 402 -6.73 -2.58 -5.94
N ALA A 403 -7.09 -3.22 -4.83
CA ALA A 403 -7.64 -4.58 -4.77
C ALA A 403 -8.91 -4.77 -5.62
N HIS A 404 -9.74 -3.72 -5.71
CA HIS A 404 -10.94 -3.74 -6.57
C HIS A 404 -10.61 -3.99 -8.06
N ALA A 405 -9.44 -3.54 -8.52
CA ALA A 405 -9.01 -3.73 -9.90
C ALA A 405 -8.62 -5.19 -10.18
N PHE A 406 -8.18 -5.94 -9.18
CA PHE A 406 -7.85 -7.35 -9.31
C PHE A 406 -9.07 -8.28 -9.22
N ALA A 407 -10.19 -7.82 -8.66
CA ALA A 407 -11.38 -8.65 -8.45
C ALA A 407 -11.95 -9.33 -9.72
N PRO A 408 -11.92 -8.70 -10.91
CA PRO A 408 -12.33 -9.37 -12.13
C PRO A 408 -11.35 -10.44 -12.64
N HIS A 409 -10.11 -10.44 -12.15
CA HIS A 409 -9.02 -11.27 -12.66
C HIS A 409 -8.58 -12.38 -11.71
N ALA A 410 -8.92 -12.31 -10.42
CA ALA A 410 -8.46 -13.25 -9.41
C ALA A 410 -9.53 -13.54 -8.37
N GLY A 411 -9.63 -14.80 -7.93
CA GLY A 411 -10.55 -15.23 -6.87
C GLY A 411 -10.23 -14.65 -5.49
N SER A 412 -9.01 -14.13 -5.29
CA SER A 412 -8.57 -13.33 -4.13
C SER A 412 -7.39 -12.45 -4.53
N PHE A 413 -7.18 -11.36 -3.81
CA PHE A 413 -5.95 -10.57 -3.87
C PHE A 413 -5.56 -10.16 -2.46
N LEU A 414 -4.44 -10.71 -2.00
CA LEU A 414 -3.99 -10.63 -0.61
C LEU A 414 -2.62 -9.94 -0.54
N ILE A 415 -2.40 -9.19 0.53
CA ILE A 415 -1.04 -8.83 0.94
C ILE A 415 -0.56 -9.89 1.93
N GLY A 416 0.65 -10.41 1.76
CA GLY A 416 1.12 -11.52 2.58
C GLY A 416 2.60 -11.83 2.46
N GLY A 417 3.10 -12.42 3.54
CA GLY A 417 4.47 -12.87 3.72
C GLY A 417 4.84 -12.83 5.20
N ALA A 418 5.50 -13.87 5.70
CA ALA A 418 6.08 -13.88 7.03
C ALA A 418 7.27 -12.90 7.11
N GLY A 419 7.84 -12.72 8.29
CA GLY A 419 9.00 -11.85 8.48
C GLY A 419 8.65 -10.41 8.81
N ARG A 420 9.64 -9.72 9.33
CA ARG A 420 9.51 -8.38 9.88
C ARG A 420 10.29 -7.38 9.04
N GLY A 421 9.61 -6.34 8.64
CA GLY A 421 10.16 -5.07 8.18
C GLY A 421 9.66 -3.93 9.06
N GLY A 422 10.05 -2.71 8.75
CA GLY A 422 9.55 -1.55 9.46
C GLY A 422 10.06 -0.22 8.92
N ASN A 423 9.51 0.84 9.51
CA ASN A 423 9.77 2.23 9.14
C ASN A 423 9.42 2.55 7.67
N ALA A 424 8.43 1.86 7.09
CA ALA A 424 7.91 2.22 5.76
C ALA A 424 7.69 3.74 5.67
N HIS A 425 8.13 4.37 4.59
CA HIS A 425 8.14 5.83 4.34
C HIS A 425 8.98 6.65 5.35
N GLY A 426 9.47 6.04 6.42
CA GLY A 426 10.27 6.69 7.46
C GLY A 426 11.79 6.67 7.20
N VAL A 427 12.54 7.16 8.17
CA VAL A 427 13.99 7.06 8.24
C VAL A 427 14.39 5.67 8.72
N ASP A 428 15.51 5.16 8.21
CA ASP A 428 16.03 3.84 8.56
C ASP A 428 15.00 2.73 8.32
N GLU A 429 14.36 2.75 7.16
CA GLU A 429 13.50 1.67 6.68
C GLU A 429 14.32 0.38 6.57
N PHE A 430 13.77 -0.74 7.04
CA PHE A 430 14.53 -1.97 7.20
C PHE A 430 13.73 -3.25 6.92
N LEU A 431 14.44 -4.32 6.59
CA LEU A 431 14.02 -5.70 6.75
C LEU A 431 14.96 -6.43 7.72
N THR A 432 14.41 -7.33 8.55
CA THR A 432 15.25 -8.13 9.47
C THR A 432 15.88 -9.32 8.75
N LEU A 433 17.18 -9.57 9.00
CA LEU A 433 17.88 -10.71 8.40
C LEU A 433 17.34 -12.05 8.89
N GLU A 434 16.81 -12.10 10.11
CA GLU A 434 16.16 -13.29 10.67
C GLU A 434 14.81 -13.57 10.03
N GLY A 435 14.03 -12.53 9.74
CA GLY A 435 12.69 -12.65 9.14
C GLY A 435 12.71 -12.96 7.65
N TYR A 436 13.76 -12.56 6.92
CA TYR A 436 13.79 -12.66 5.47
C TYR A 436 13.73 -14.11 4.95
N PRO A 437 14.44 -15.11 5.51
CA PRO A 437 14.26 -16.51 5.12
C PRO A 437 12.82 -17.02 5.33
N ARG A 438 12.16 -16.61 6.42
CA ARG A 438 10.75 -16.97 6.68
C ARG A 438 9.81 -16.35 5.63
N PHE A 439 10.09 -15.12 5.21
CA PHE A 439 9.38 -14.47 4.11
C PHE A 439 9.48 -15.30 2.82
N LEU A 440 10.70 -15.62 2.39
CA LEU A 440 10.94 -16.41 1.18
C LEU A 440 10.20 -17.75 1.25
N LYS A 441 10.29 -18.42 2.40
CA LYS A 441 9.61 -19.71 2.62
C LYS A 441 8.09 -19.59 2.58
N SER A 442 7.52 -18.51 3.13
CA SER A 442 6.08 -18.30 3.08
C SER A 442 5.55 -18.08 1.65
N VAL A 443 6.32 -17.38 0.81
CA VAL A 443 5.98 -17.20 -0.62
C VAL A 443 6.08 -18.55 -1.36
N GLU A 444 7.14 -19.32 -1.15
CA GLU A 444 7.27 -20.66 -1.73
C GLU A 444 6.10 -21.57 -1.36
N LEU A 445 5.76 -21.62 -0.07
CA LEU A 445 4.67 -22.45 0.44
C LEU A 445 3.31 -22.02 -0.11
N TRP A 446 3.06 -20.72 -0.23
CA TRP A 446 1.85 -20.20 -0.85
C TRP A 446 1.73 -20.68 -2.31
N LEU A 447 2.79 -20.53 -3.11
CA LEU A 447 2.83 -21.03 -4.50
C LEU A 447 2.57 -22.53 -4.58
N CYS A 448 3.21 -23.31 -3.69
CA CYS A 448 3.00 -24.75 -3.62
C CYS A 448 1.57 -25.14 -3.25
N ALA A 449 0.94 -24.42 -2.31
CA ALA A 449 -0.44 -24.66 -1.93
C ALA A 449 -1.41 -24.29 -3.08
N MET A 450 -1.17 -23.17 -3.77
CA MET A 450 -1.96 -22.76 -4.94
C MET A 450 -1.86 -23.78 -6.10
N GLY A 451 -0.70 -24.41 -6.25
CA GLY A 451 -0.54 -25.49 -7.25
C GLY A 451 -1.33 -26.76 -6.94
N ARG A 452 -1.57 -27.04 -5.64
CA ARG A 452 -2.36 -28.20 -5.18
C ARG A 452 -3.86 -27.93 -5.09
N ALA A 453 -4.24 -26.65 -5.06
CA ALA A 453 -5.65 -26.28 -4.92
C ALA A 453 -6.45 -26.77 -6.13
N GLU A 454 -7.63 -27.35 -5.87
CA GLU A 454 -8.58 -27.68 -6.94
C GLU A 454 -9.09 -26.38 -7.55
N GLY A 455 -8.95 -26.23 -8.85
CA GLY A 455 -9.53 -25.11 -9.58
C GLY A 455 -11.04 -25.14 -9.44
N GLY A 456 -11.58 -24.35 -8.53
CA GLY A 456 -13.04 -24.18 -8.44
C GLY A 456 -13.51 -23.58 -9.76
N ALA A 457 -14.36 -24.31 -10.48
CA ALA A 457 -15.14 -23.73 -11.54
C ALA A 457 -16.07 -22.71 -10.88
N GLY A 458 -15.70 -21.40 -10.97
CA GLY A 458 -16.53 -20.28 -10.60
C GLY A 458 -17.53 -19.92 -11.68
#